data_8055ac628a7be548c56d3fe0f9164dc0
#
_entry.id   8055ac628a7be548c56d3fe0f9164dc0
#
_cell.length_a   1.000
_cell.length_b   1.000
_cell.length_c   1.000
_cell.angle_alpha   90.00
_cell.angle_beta   90.00
_cell.angle_gamma   90.00
#
_symmetry.space_group_name_H-M   'P 1'
#
loop_
_entity.id
_entity.type
_entity.pdbx_description
1 polymer ?
#
loop_
_entity_poly.entity_id
_entity_poly.type
_entity_poly.pdbx_seq_one_letter_code
_entity_poly.pdbx_strand_id
1 'polypeptide(L)'
;MLPEEYENRRKLPPHLRKPPVPETPFEYHIRQAVSEDLPHVREIYNHYVANSTVTFDEQRMSMRDWRAKFTYLQKLRMPFVVAESPSGQILGYALVTPWKQKRAYRFTVENSIYLGATSTGKGLGPALMTELIDRCKAAGIKEMIAVIADKGAEASIKMHENFGFREIGRMGRVGYKFDRWLGTVLLQKSLR
;
A
#
# COMPACT_ATOMS: atom_id res chain seq x y z
N MET A 1 8.94 13.64 24.89
CA MET A 1 9.60 14.97 24.93
C MET A 1 8.51 15.97 25.30
N LEU A 2 8.67 16.68 26.41
CA LEU A 2 7.66 17.65 26.89
C LEU A 2 7.67 18.91 26.01
N PRO A 3 6.54 19.60 25.82
CA PRO A 3 6.44 20.81 24.99
C PRO A 3 7.48 21.88 25.37
N GLU A 4 7.82 21.99 26.64
CA GLU A 4 8.82 22.94 27.17
C GLU A 4 10.27 22.65 26.69
N GLU A 5 10.62 21.37 26.44
CA GLU A 5 11.94 21.02 25.89
C GLU A 5 12.07 21.41 24.40
N TYR A 6 10.95 21.43 23.68
CA TYR A 6 10.92 21.82 22.27
C TYR A 6 11.09 23.33 22.08
N GLU A 7 10.48 24.12 22.96
CA GLU A 7 10.63 25.60 22.94
C GLU A 7 12.02 26.07 23.36
N ASN A 8 12.65 25.38 24.29
CA ASN A 8 14.00 25.72 24.74
C ASN A 8 15.08 25.46 23.67
N ARG A 9 14.90 24.47 22.80
CA ARG A 9 15.82 24.22 21.67
C ARG A 9 15.78 25.32 20.60
N ARG A 10 14.66 26.02 20.41
CA ARG A 10 14.55 27.17 19.49
C ARG A 10 15.26 28.42 20.00
N LYS A 11 15.50 28.55 21.31
CA LYS A 11 16.12 29.71 21.94
C LYS A 11 17.64 29.65 22.00
N LEU A 12 18.26 28.52 21.64
CA LEU A 12 19.73 28.40 21.62
C LEU A 12 20.32 29.25 20.49
N PRO A 13 21.39 30.04 20.79
CA PRO A 13 22.15 30.76 19.77
C PRO A 13 22.60 29.80 18.63
N PRO A 14 22.69 30.26 17.36
CA PRO A 14 23.02 29.42 16.22
C PRO A 14 24.27 28.55 16.39
N HIS A 15 25.32 29.07 17.08
CA HIS A 15 26.58 28.36 17.31
C HIS A 15 26.49 27.22 18.35
N LEU A 16 25.43 27.20 19.16
CA LEU A 16 25.15 26.14 20.15
C LEU A 16 24.11 25.12 19.65
N ARG A 17 23.54 25.37 18.48
CA ARG A 17 22.62 24.38 17.85
C ARG A 17 23.47 23.25 17.31
N LYS A 18 23.28 22.03 17.84
CA LYS A 18 23.87 20.85 17.18
C LYS A 18 23.38 20.84 15.73
N PRO A 19 24.26 20.65 14.74
CA PRO A 19 23.84 20.47 13.36
C PRO A 19 22.79 19.35 13.31
N PRO A 20 21.76 19.44 12.46
CA PRO A 20 20.82 18.35 12.28
C PRO A 20 21.63 17.10 11.95
N VAL A 21 21.42 16.04 12.72
CA VAL A 21 22.02 14.74 12.39
C VAL A 21 21.54 14.42 10.97
N PRO A 22 22.44 14.16 10.01
CA PRO A 22 22.03 13.78 8.67
C PRO A 22 21.08 12.59 8.80
N GLU A 23 19.85 12.74 8.33
CA GLU A 23 18.93 11.60 8.24
C GLU A 23 19.59 10.59 7.32
N THR A 24 19.77 9.37 7.81
CA THR A 24 20.25 8.28 6.97
C THR A 24 19.29 8.13 5.79
N PRO A 25 19.79 8.10 4.56
CA PRO A 25 18.91 7.93 3.38
C PRO A 25 17.98 6.74 3.58
N PHE A 26 16.71 6.93 3.26
CA PHE A 26 15.74 5.83 3.29
C PHE A 26 15.96 4.98 2.03
N GLU A 27 16.84 4.00 2.15
CA GLU A 27 17.23 3.12 1.06
C GLU A 27 16.32 1.90 0.98
N TYR A 28 15.95 1.51 -0.23
CA TYR A 28 15.19 0.31 -0.53
C TYR A 28 15.39 -0.08 -2.00
N HIS A 29 15.10 -1.34 -2.29
CA HIS A 29 14.90 -1.80 -3.66
C HIS A 29 13.55 -2.51 -3.79
N ILE A 30 12.95 -2.47 -4.98
CA ILE A 30 11.66 -3.12 -5.24
C ILE A 30 11.93 -4.34 -6.12
N ARG A 31 11.42 -5.49 -5.71
CA ARG A 31 11.58 -6.75 -6.43
C ARG A 31 10.29 -7.56 -6.44
N GLN A 32 10.27 -8.59 -7.28
CA GLN A 32 9.20 -9.60 -7.25
C GLN A 32 9.14 -10.25 -5.87
N ALA A 33 7.92 -10.43 -5.35
CA ALA A 33 7.70 -11.15 -4.10
C ALA A 33 8.01 -12.65 -4.28
N VAL A 34 8.60 -13.24 -3.25
CA VAL A 34 8.83 -14.68 -3.13
C VAL A 34 8.09 -15.24 -1.91
N SER A 35 8.00 -16.56 -1.79
CA SER A 35 7.27 -17.21 -0.69
C SER A 35 7.80 -16.85 0.70
N GLU A 36 9.09 -16.59 0.79
CA GLU A 36 9.83 -16.23 2.00
C GLU A 36 9.41 -14.83 2.55
N ASP A 37 8.86 -13.97 1.70
CA ASP A 37 8.37 -12.64 2.10
C ASP A 37 7.02 -12.69 2.81
N LEU A 38 6.26 -13.76 2.61
CA LEU A 38 4.86 -13.85 3.07
C LEU A 38 4.66 -13.68 4.57
N PRO A 39 5.57 -14.11 5.47
CA PRO A 39 5.44 -13.79 6.89
C PRO A 39 5.38 -12.28 7.16
N HIS A 40 6.28 -11.49 6.56
CA HIS A 40 6.34 -10.04 6.72
C HIS A 40 5.17 -9.33 6.03
N VAL A 41 4.80 -9.78 4.82
CA VAL A 41 3.61 -9.29 4.11
C VAL A 41 2.35 -9.48 4.97
N ARG A 42 2.20 -10.65 5.59
CA ARG A 42 1.10 -10.96 6.50
C ARG A 42 1.10 -10.03 7.73
N GLU A 43 2.25 -9.77 8.32
CA GLU A 43 2.37 -8.86 9.47
C GLU A 43 1.92 -7.47 9.11
N ILE A 44 2.41 -6.91 7.99
CA ILE A 44 2.00 -5.60 7.49
C ILE A 44 0.48 -5.58 7.29
N TYR A 45 -0.08 -6.54 6.57
CA TYR A 45 -1.52 -6.59 6.31
C TYR A 45 -2.36 -6.70 7.58
N ASN A 46 -1.99 -7.62 8.47
CA ASN A 46 -2.73 -7.87 9.71
C ASN A 46 -2.67 -6.69 10.69
N HIS A 47 -1.64 -5.85 10.60
CA HIS A 47 -1.61 -4.58 11.31
C HIS A 47 -2.78 -3.67 10.86
N TYR A 48 -3.01 -3.53 9.55
CA TYR A 48 -4.14 -2.75 9.02
C TYR A 48 -5.49 -3.38 9.32
N VAL A 49 -5.60 -4.71 9.26
CA VAL A 49 -6.83 -5.42 9.64
C VAL A 49 -7.23 -5.07 11.08
N ALA A 50 -6.27 -5.06 12.01
CA ALA A 50 -6.54 -4.84 13.42
C ALA A 50 -6.72 -3.35 13.80
N ASN A 51 -6.12 -2.41 13.06
CA ASN A 51 -5.98 -1.03 13.52
C ASN A 51 -6.53 0.03 12.54
N SER A 52 -7.08 -0.36 11.40
CA SER A 52 -7.44 0.59 10.36
C SER A 52 -8.70 0.20 9.60
N THR A 53 -9.34 1.20 9.00
CA THR A 53 -10.47 1.03 8.07
C THR A 53 -10.04 1.02 6.60
N VAL A 54 -8.75 1.11 6.29
CA VAL A 54 -8.25 1.05 4.90
C VAL A 54 -8.42 -0.33 4.27
N THR A 55 -8.60 -1.38 5.07
CA THR A 55 -9.12 -2.68 4.66
C THR A 55 -10.38 -3.01 5.43
N PHE A 56 -11.37 -3.61 4.76
CA PHE A 56 -12.63 -4.01 5.37
C PHE A 56 -12.57 -5.42 5.96
N ASP A 57 -11.43 -6.11 5.84
CA ASP A 57 -11.23 -7.38 6.53
C ASP A 57 -11.27 -7.17 8.04
N GLU A 58 -12.04 -7.99 8.74
CA GLU A 58 -12.15 -7.99 10.21
C GLU A 58 -11.29 -9.09 10.83
N GLN A 59 -11.03 -10.15 10.07
CA GLN A 59 -10.24 -11.30 10.53
C GLN A 59 -8.84 -11.25 9.92
N ARG A 60 -7.84 -11.50 10.76
CA ARG A 60 -6.45 -11.60 10.34
C ARG A 60 -6.26 -12.75 9.34
N MET A 61 -5.57 -12.50 8.26
CA MET A 61 -5.19 -13.55 7.32
C MET A 61 -4.16 -14.51 7.94
N SER A 62 -4.41 -15.81 7.78
CA SER A 62 -3.45 -16.84 8.19
C SER A 62 -2.32 -17.00 7.15
N MET A 63 -1.22 -17.67 7.54
CA MET A 63 -0.17 -18.02 6.59
C MET A 63 -0.64 -18.98 5.50
N ARG A 64 -1.61 -19.86 5.82
CA ARG A 64 -2.22 -20.76 4.85
C ARG A 64 -2.94 -19.96 3.75
N ASP A 65 -3.70 -18.95 4.14
CA ASP A 65 -4.47 -18.13 3.20
C ASP A 65 -3.55 -17.25 2.34
N TRP A 66 -2.48 -16.71 2.93
CA TRP A 66 -1.46 -15.97 2.18
C TRP A 66 -0.73 -16.84 1.16
N ARG A 67 -0.35 -18.08 1.53
CA ARG A 67 0.27 -19.04 0.59
C ARG A 67 -0.68 -19.40 -0.53
N ALA A 68 -1.95 -19.65 -0.23
CA ALA A 68 -2.98 -19.93 -1.23
C ALA A 68 -3.16 -18.74 -2.20
N LYS A 69 -3.28 -17.51 -1.66
CA LYS A 69 -3.35 -16.28 -2.46
C LYS A 69 -2.12 -16.11 -3.33
N PHE A 70 -0.92 -16.26 -2.79
CA PHE A 70 0.33 -16.14 -3.51
C PHE A 70 0.41 -17.14 -4.68
N THR A 71 0.15 -18.43 -4.43
CA THR A 71 0.12 -19.48 -5.45
C THR A 71 -0.90 -19.17 -6.55
N TYR A 72 -2.08 -18.68 -6.16
CA TYR A 72 -3.11 -18.26 -7.12
C TYR A 72 -2.63 -17.11 -8.01
N LEU A 73 -2.04 -16.07 -7.43
CA LEU A 73 -1.52 -14.94 -8.18
C LEU A 73 -0.36 -15.32 -9.12
N GLN A 74 0.56 -16.19 -8.65
CA GLN A 74 1.64 -16.74 -9.48
C GLN A 74 1.09 -17.51 -10.69
N LYS A 75 0.10 -18.39 -10.48
CA LYS A 75 -0.55 -19.14 -11.56
C LYS A 75 -1.17 -18.23 -12.60
N LEU A 76 -1.71 -17.10 -12.20
CA LEU A 76 -2.30 -16.09 -13.09
C LEU A 76 -1.27 -15.10 -13.64
N ARG A 77 0.00 -15.21 -13.26
CA ARG A 77 1.08 -14.27 -13.60
C ARG A 77 0.75 -12.83 -13.21
N MET A 78 0.03 -12.67 -12.08
CA MET A 78 -0.31 -11.35 -11.55
C MET A 78 0.90 -10.73 -10.83
N PRO A 79 1.24 -9.46 -11.10
CA PRO A 79 2.30 -8.76 -10.39
C PRO A 79 2.08 -8.72 -8.88
N PHE A 80 3.14 -9.07 -8.15
CA PHE A 80 3.22 -8.96 -6.70
C PHE A 80 4.66 -8.56 -6.36
N VAL A 81 4.86 -7.36 -5.84
CA VAL A 81 6.17 -6.79 -5.54
C VAL A 81 6.29 -6.43 -4.06
N VAL A 82 7.51 -6.49 -3.56
CA VAL A 82 7.88 -6.05 -2.21
C VAL A 82 8.97 -4.99 -2.31
N ALA A 83 8.97 -4.06 -1.36
CA ALA A 83 10.07 -3.15 -1.14
C ALA A 83 10.89 -3.65 0.04
N GLU A 84 12.16 -3.86 -0.18
CA GLU A 84 13.10 -4.42 0.78
C GLU A 84 14.22 -3.42 1.11
N SER A 85 14.53 -3.28 2.40
CA SER A 85 15.67 -2.47 2.86
C SER A 85 17.00 -3.17 2.58
N PRO A 86 18.14 -2.47 2.66
CA PRO A 86 19.47 -3.08 2.55
C PRO A 86 19.74 -4.19 3.57
N SER A 87 19.03 -4.18 4.70
CA SER A 87 19.12 -5.21 5.75
C SER A 87 18.18 -6.41 5.53
N GLY A 88 17.43 -6.46 4.41
CA GLY A 88 16.51 -7.55 4.10
C GLY A 88 15.12 -7.41 4.74
N GLN A 89 14.81 -6.29 5.39
CA GLN A 89 13.48 -6.06 5.96
C GLN A 89 12.48 -5.67 4.88
N ILE A 90 11.30 -6.30 4.87
CA ILE A 90 10.19 -5.90 3.99
C ILE A 90 9.52 -4.64 4.55
N LEU A 91 9.60 -3.55 3.80
CA LEU A 91 9.12 -2.22 4.16
C LEU A 91 7.69 -1.96 3.69
N GLY A 92 7.24 -2.71 2.70
CA GLY A 92 5.92 -2.60 2.12
C GLY A 92 5.78 -3.53 0.93
N TYR A 93 4.58 -3.63 0.40
CA TYR A 93 4.29 -4.44 -0.77
C TYR A 93 3.16 -3.87 -1.60
N ALA A 94 3.12 -4.28 -2.87
CA ALA A 94 2.02 -4.01 -3.78
C ALA A 94 1.69 -5.26 -4.60
N LEU A 95 0.42 -5.49 -4.85
CA LEU A 95 -0.05 -6.61 -5.66
C LEU A 95 -1.29 -6.23 -6.44
N VAL A 96 -1.61 -7.04 -7.44
CA VAL A 96 -2.92 -6.98 -8.11
C VAL A 96 -3.64 -8.31 -8.03
N THR A 97 -4.97 -8.23 -8.00
CA THR A 97 -5.86 -9.38 -8.11
C THR A 97 -6.80 -9.20 -9.29
N PRO A 98 -7.33 -10.27 -9.90
CA PRO A 98 -8.39 -10.15 -10.90
C PRO A 98 -9.57 -9.35 -10.35
N TRP A 99 -10.04 -8.35 -11.10
CA TRP A 99 -11.19 -7.54 -10.69
C TRP A 99 -12.45 -8.36 -10.47
N LYS A 100 -12.75 -9.27 -11.38
CA LYS A 100 -13.92 -10.18 -11.32
C LYS A 100 -13.55 -11.54 -11.92
N GLN A 101 -14.30 -12.58 -11.54
CA GLN A 101 -14.01 -13.96 -11.96
C GLN A 101 -14.36 -14.25 -13.42
N LYS A 102 -15.35 -13.55 -14.02
CA LYS A 102 -15.77 -13.80 -15.40
C LYS A 102 -14.65 -13.45 -16.38
N ARG A 103 -14.42 -14.32 -17.37
CA ARG A 103 -13.31 -14.20 -18.34
C ARG A 103 -13.26 -12.87 -19.09
N ALA A 104 -14.41 -12.22 -19.31
CA ALA A 104 -14.45 -10.90 -19.94
C ALA A 104 -13.63 -9.84 -19.20
N TYR A 105 -13.42 -9.98 -17.87
CA TYR A 105 -12.64 -9.08 -17.04
C TYR A 105 -11.15 -9.43 -16.96
N ARG A 106 -10.64 -10.39 -17.75
CA ARG A 106 -9.26 -10.91 -17.64
C ARG A 106 -8.13 -9.87 -17.79
N PHE A 107 -8.43 -8.70 -18.33
CA PHE A 107 -7.49 -7.61 -18.52
C PHE A 107 -7.66 -6.47 -17.51
N THR A 108 -8.55 -6.65 -16.52
CA THR A 108 -8.84 -5.69 -15.47
C THR A 108 -8.44 -6.28 -14.13
N VAL A 109 -7.71 -5.49 -13.35
CA VAL A 109 -7.22 -5.89 -12.03
C VAL A 109 -7.60 -4.86 -10.98
N GLU A 110 -7.64 -5.29 -9.73
CA GLU A 110 -7.68 -4.42 -8.56
C GLU A 110 -6.28 -4.38 -7.92
N ASN A 111 -5.78 -3.19 -7.63
CA ASN A 111 -4.50 -3.03 -6.95
C ASN A 111 -4.67 -2.90 -5.44
N SER A 112 -3.64 -3.35 -4.71
CA SER A 112 -3.50 -3.14 -3.27
C SER A 112 -2.06 -2.74 -2.96
N ILE A 113 -1.88 -1.71 -2.11
CA ILE A 113 -0.58 -1.25 -1.64
C ILE A 113 -0.65 -1.08 -0.13
N TYR A 114 0.29 -1.69 0.58
CA TYR A 114 0.40 -1.60 2.03
C TYR A 114 1.84 -1.35 2.44
N LEU A 115 2.04 -0.42 3.35
CA LEU A 115 3.37 -0.03 3.86
C LEU A 115 3.50 -0.44 5.32
N GLY A 116 4.71 -0.84 5.72
CA GLY A 116 5.03 -0.97 7.13
C GLY A 116 4.86 0.36 7.86
N ALA A 117 4.48 0.33 9.13
CA ALA A 117 4.15 1.53 9.91
C ALA A 117 5.26 2.59 9.91
N THR A 118 6.53 2.15 9.94
CA THR A 118 7.71 3.04 9.94
C THR A 118 8.14 3.50 8.54
N SER A 119 7.48 3.03 7.48
CA SER A 119 7.84 3.27 6.08
C SER A 119 6.93 4.26 5.37
N THR A 120 5.91 4.77 6.07
CA THR A 120 4.99 5.77 5.53
C THR A 120 5.63 7.15 5.42
N GLY A 121 5.15 7.98 4.48
CA GLY A 121 5.64 9.36 4.30
C GLY A 121 7.03 9.50 3.65
N LYS A 122 7.65 8.39 3.22
CA LYS A 122 9.02 8.34 2.68
C LYS A 122 9.09 8.08 1.16
N GLY A 123 8.00 8.31 0.44
CA GLY A 123 7.95 8.12 -1.02
C GLY A 123 7.79 6.67 -1.48
N LEU A 124 7.71 5.70 -0.56
CA LEU A 124 7.66 4.27 -0.90
C LEU A 124 6.37 3.87 -1.63
N GLY A 125 5.22 4.44 -1.24
CA GLY A 125 3.94 4.16 -1.90
C GLY A 125 3.96 4.51 -3.39
N PRO A 126 4.34 5.73 -3.78
CA PRO A 126 4.55 6.10 -5.19
C PRO A 126 5.52 5.18 -5.93
N ALA A 127 6.64 4.79 -5.33
CA ALA A 127 7.60 3.90 -5.96
C ALA A 127 7.02 2.49 -6.23
N LEU A 128 6.31 1.92 -5.26
CA LEU A 128 5.60 0.64 -5.43
C LEU A 128 4.50 0.74 -6.49
N MET A 129 3.77 1.87 -6.57
CA MET A 129 2.75 2.08 -7.60
C MET A 129 3.38 2.13 -9.00
N THR A 130 4.50 2.83 -9.18
CA THR A 130 5.22 2.90 -10.46
C THR A 130 5.59 1.50 -10.92
N GLU A 131 6.29 0.74 -10.08
CA GLU A 131 6.73 -0.63 -10.42
C GLU A 131 5.54 -1.56 -10.69
N LEU A 132 4.47 -1.46 -9.92
CA LEU A 132 3.27 -2.27 -10.12
C LEU A 132 2.61 -1.97 -11.46
N ILE A 133 2.48 -0.69 -11.84
CA ILE A 133 1.91 -0.27 -13.12
C ILE A 133 2.74 -0.81 -14.28
N ASP A 134 4.07 -0.68 -14.22
CA ASP A 134 4.96 -1.11 -15.29
C ASP A 134 4.90 -2.63 -15.48
N ARG A 135 4.89 -3.39 -14.38
CA ARG A 135 4.70 -4.85 -14.44
C ARG A 135 3.33 -5.26 -14.95
N CYS A 136 2.27 -4.54 -14.60
CA CYS A 136 0.93 -4.77 -15.13
C CYS A 136 0.86 -4.54 -16.64
N LYS A 137 1.49 -3.47 -17.15
CA LYS A 137 1.61 -3.22 -18.59
C LYS A 137 2.35 -4.36 -19.30
N ALA A 138 3.49 -4.79 -18.74
CA ALA A 138 4.29 -5.89 -19.28
C ALA A 138 3.50 -7.24 -19.27
N ALA A 139 2.64 -7.44 -18.26
CA ALA A 139 1.74 -8.60 -18.18
C ALA A 139 0.50 -8.51 -19.09
N GLY A 140 0.34 -7.42 -19.86
CA GLY A 140 -0.77 -7.23 -20.79
C GLY A 140 -2.08 -6.79 -20.15
N ILE A 141 -2.07 -6.37 -18.87
CA ILE A 141 -3.21 -5.78 -18.19
C ILE A 141 -3.54 -4.43 -18.83
N LYS A 142 -4.82 -4.12 -18.95
CA LYS A 142 -5.30 -2.91 -19.64
C LYS A 142 -5.97 -1.90 -18.71
N GLU A 143 -6.59 -2.38 -17.65
CA GLU A 143 -7.35 -1.54 -16.73
C GLU A 143 -6.98 -1.90 -15.28
N MET A 144 -6.80 -0.90 -14.45
CA MET A 144 -6.53 -1.03 -13.02
C MET A 144 -7.59 -0.27 -12.23
N ILE A 145 -8.19 -0.95 -11.27
CA ILE A 145 -9.19 -0.42 -10.35
C ILE A 145 -8.55 -0.29 -8.97
N ALA A 146 -8.84 0.81 -8.29
CA ALA A 146 -8.56 0.97 -6.87
C ALA A 146 -9.90 1.09 -6.12
N VAL A 147 -10.05 0.30 -5.08
CA VAL A 147 -11.18 0.38 -4.14
C VAL A 147 -10.63 0.87 -2.81
N ILE A 148 -10.94 2.11 -2.45
CA ILE A 148 -10.33 2.80 -1.33
C ILE A 148 -11.42 3.21 -0.34
N ALA A 149 -11.16 3.06 0.97
CA ALA A 149 -12.09 3.56 1.99
C ALA A 149 -12.35 5.06 1.82
N ASP A 150 -13.60 5.47 1.96
CA ASP A 150 -14.03 6.87 1.77
C ASP A 150 -13.57 7.81 2.88
N LYS A 151 -13.10 7.26 4.02
CA LYS A 151 -12.59 8.00 5.18
C LYS A 151 -11.32 7.37 5.72
N GLY A 152 -10.36 8.21 6.09
CA GLY A 152 -9.08 7.78 6.67
C GLY A 152 -8.08 7.22 5.65
N ALA A 153 -8.35 7.37 4.35
CA ALA A 153 -7.47 6.93 3.26
C ALA A 153 -7.22 8.04 2.23
N GLU A 154 -7.33 9.31 2.62
CA GLU A 154 -7.21 10.48 1.75
C GLU A 154 -5.85 10.53 1.05
N ALA A 155 -4.78 10.15 1.74
CA ALA A 155 -3.44 10.05 1.17
C ALA A 155 -3.37 9.01 0.04
N SER A 156 -4.08 7.88 0.18
CA SER A 156 -4.18 6.86 -0.86
C SER A 156 -4.95 7.36 -2.07
N ILE A 157 -6.09 8.01 -1.86
CA ILE A 157 -6.89 8.62 -2.95
C ILE A 157 -6.01 9.59 -3.73
N LYS A 158 -5.37 10.53 -3.02
CA LYS A 158 -4.49 11.52 -3.64
C LYS A 158 -3.32 10.91 -4.40
N MET A 159 -2.70 9.88 -3.85
CA MET A 159 -1.63 9.14 -4.55
C MET A 159 -2.15 8.56 -5.86
N HIS A 160 -3.29 7.87 -5.86
CA HIS A 160 -3.86 7.29 -7.09
C HIS A 160 -4.22 8.37 -8.12
N GLU A 161 -4.81 9.49 -7.71
CA GLU A 161 -5.09 10.62 -8.59
C GLU A 161 -3.81 11.16 -9.25
N ASN A 162 -2.72 11.30 -8.50
CA ASN A 162 -1.41 11.74 -9.01
C ASN A 162 -0.84 10.76 -10.06
N PHE A 163 -1.21 9.48 -9.99
CA PHE A 163 -0.89 8.46 -11.00
C PHE A 163 -1.88 8.43 -12.16
N GLY A 164 -2.83 9.36 -12.22
CA GLY A 164 -3.80 9.48 -13.31
C GLY A 164 -5.00 8.53 -13.20
N PHE A 165 -5.25 7.98 -12.02
CA PHE A 165 -6.53 7.34 -11.75
C PHE A 165 -7.63 8.41 -11.68
N ARG A 166 -8.81 8.06 -12.16
CA ARG A 166 -10.00 8.93 -12.11
C ARG A 166 -11.07 8.27 -11.28
N GLU A 167 -11.73 9.04 -10.44
CA GLU A 167 -12.88 8.56 -9.69
C GLU A 167 -14.00 8.18 -10.66
N ILE A 168 -14.54 6.97 -10.50
CA ILE A 168 -15.63 6.41 -11.32
C ILE A 168 -16.90 6.17 -10.51
N GLY A 169 -16.85 6.32 -9.20
CA GLY A 169 -18.01 6.22 -8.33
C GLY A 169 -17.68 6.10 -6.86
N ARG A 170 -18.73 6.25 -6.06
CA ARG A 170 -18.69 6.07 -4.60
C ARG A 170 -19.82 5.17 -4.15
N MET A 171 -19.54 4.34 -3.16
CA MET A 171 -20.55 3.53 -2.48
C MET A 171 -20.54 3.92 -1.00
N GLY A 172 -21.66 4.47 -0.52
CA GLY A 172 -21.83 4.76 0.90
C GLY A 172 -22.34 3.54 1.65
N ARG A 173 -21.87 3.33 2.89
CA ARG A 173 -22.40 2.32 3.80
C ARG A 173 -22.43 0.89 3.23
N VAL A 174 -21.34 0.48 2.58
CA VAL A 174 -21.19 -0.85 1.97
C VAL A 174 -20.40 -1.83 2.82
N GLY A 175 -19.69 -1.34 3.84
CA GLY A 175 -18.96 -2.14 4.83
C GLY A 175 -19.31 -1.70 6.25
N TYR A 176 -19.10 -2.61 7.21
CA TYR A 176 -19.27 -2.33 8.63
C TYR A 176 -18.06 -2.86 9.38
N LYS A 177 -17.34 -1.99 10.11
CA LYS A 177 -16.14 -2.36 10.86
C LYS A 177 -15.91 -1.36 12.00
N PHE A 178 -15.45 -1.82 13.14
CA PHE A 178 -15.26 -1.01 14.33
C PHE A 178 -16.53 -0.23 14.72
N ASP A 179 -17.67 -0.91 14.71
CA ASP A 179 -18.99 -0.39 15.06
C ASP A 179 -19.45 0.84 14.23
N ARG A 180 -18.95 0.96 12.99
CA ARG A 180 -19.33 2.04 12.08
C ARG A 180 -19.48 1.57 10.63
N TRP A 181 -20.40 2.22 9.93
CA TRP A 181 -20.56 2.05 8.50
C TRP A 181 -19.45 2.76 7.73
N LEU A 182 -18.94 2.08 6.72
CA LEU A 182 -17.86 2.55 5.85
C LEU A 182 -18.35 2.57 4.41
N GLY A 183 -17.86 3.53 3.65
CA GLY A 183 -18.04 3.62 2.21
C GLY A 183 -16.73 3.39 1.46
N THR A 184 -16.82 3.33 0.14
CA THR A 184 -15.66 3.21 -0.74
C THR A 184 -15.72 4.22 -1.88
N VAL A 185 -14.53 4.66 -2.29
CA VAL A 185 -14.27 5.41 -3.52
C VAL A 185 -13.65 4.43 -4.51
N LEU A 186 -14.21 4.37 -5.71
CA LEU A 186 -13.69 3.58 -6.81
C LEU A 186 -12.95 4.50 -7.79
N LEU A 187 -11.70 4.18 -8.06
CA LEU A 187 -10.91 4.89 -9.07
C LEU A 187 -10.46 3.90 -10.14
N GLN A 188 -10.32 4.38 -11.35
CA GLN A 188 -9.90 3.58 -12.51
C GLN A 188 -8.78 4.27 -13.27
N LYS A 189 -7.84 3.47 -13.76
CA LYS A 189 -6.77 3.89 -14.65
C LYS A 189 -6.65 2.94 -15.82
N SER A 190 -6.62 3.50 -17.05
CA SER A 190 -6.21 2.76 -18.24
C SER A 190 -4.69 2.68 -18.33
N LEU A 191 -4.15 1.51 -18.62
CA LEU A 191 -2.72 1.21 -18.69
C LEU A 191 -2.19 1.18 -20.14
N ARG A 192 -2.75 2.02 -21.01
CA ARG A 192 -2.32 2.14 -22.42
C ARG A 192 -0.93 2.71 -22.55
#